data_49cb463f698dc1a35860be275f1c0d5e
#
_entry.id   49cb463f698dc1a35860be275f1c0d5e
#
_cell.length_a   1.000
_cell.length_b   1.000
_cell.length_c   1.000
_cell.angle_alpha   90.00
_cell.angle_beta   90.00
_cell.angle_gamma   90.00
#
_symmetry.space_group_name_H-M   'P 1'
#
loop_
_entity.id
_entity.type
_entity.pdbx_description
1 polymer ?
#
loop_
_entity_poly.entity_id
_entity_poly.type
_entity_poly.pdbx_seq_one_letter_code
_entity_poly.pdbx_strand_id
1 'polypeptide(L)'
;MLKAYELFPIDCAGKAYLLGFLGCDSSLYSPSNKMLLEIADEPVMKFCSEMMDHDYTPYSKYDKRTDKTYTGYRMYRCITDICQYYTGRLKSERIIPYKLVPDCYMSFLIQGIFDAD
;
A
#
# COMPACT_ATOMS: atom_id res chain seq x y z
N MET A 1 8.78 -19.05 7.55
CA MET A 1 8.96 -17.85 6.71
C MET A 1 7.68 -17.54 5.99
N LEU A 2 7.21 -16.29 6.10
CA LEU A 2 5.99 -15.87 5.41
C LEU A 2 6.24 -15.74 3.91
N LYS A 3 5.33 -16.31 3.13
CA LYS A 3 5.36 -16.18 1.68
C LYS A 3 5.01 -14.73 1.30
N ALA A 4 5.67 -14.18 0.27
CA ALA A 4 5.35 -12.86 -0.24
C ALA A 4 3.90 -12.80 -0.72
N TYR A 5 3.23 -11.68 -0.47
CA TYR A 5 1.89 -11.46 -0.97
C TYR A 5 1.94 -11.20 -2.48
N GLU A 6 1.04 -11.82 -3.22
CA GLU A 6 0.93 -11.61 -4.66
C GLU A 6 -0.33 -10.80 -4.94
N LEU A 7 -0.14 -9.58 -5.46
CA LEU A 7 -1.26 -8.72 -5.80
C LEU A 7 -1.87 -9.08 -7.15
N PHE A 8 -1.04 -9.42 -8.12
CA PHE A 8 -1.54 -9.81 -9.44
C PHE A 8 -1.76 -11.32 -9.53
N PRO A 9 -2.74 -11.76 -10.32
CA PRO A 9 -3.66 -10.95 -11.13
C PRO A 9 -4.68 -10.20 -10.28
N ILE A 10 -5.22 -9.10 -10.80
CA ILE A 10 -6.27 -8.34 -10.13
C ILE A 10 -7.60 -9.04 -10.42
N ASP A 11 -7.95 -9.97 -9.57
CA ASP A 11 -9.12 -10.85 -9.76
C ASP A 11 -10.28 -10.54 -8.81
N CYS A 12 -10.18 -9.46 -8.03
CA CYS A 12 -11.25 -9.01 -7.16
C CYS A 12 -11.16 -7.51 -6.91
N ALA A 13 -12.26 -6.93 -6.43
CA ALA A 13 -12.34 -5.50 -6.14
C ALA A 13 -11.31 -5.05 -5.10
N GLY A 14 -11.09 -5.87 -4.06
CA GLY A 14 -10.13 -5.53 -3.01
C GLY A 14 -8.70 -5.38 -3.51
N LYS A 15 -8.29 -6.22 -4.46
CA LYS A 15 -6.95 -6.12 -5.05
C LYS A 15 -6.83 -4.88 -5.93
N ALA A 16 -7.87 -4.51 -6.64
CA ALA A 16 -7.87 -3.28 -7.44
C ALA A 16 -7.72 -2.05 -6.53
N TYR A 17 -8.46 -2.03 -5.43
CA TYR A 17 -8.34 -0.98 -4.42
C TYR A 17 -6.91 -0.90 -3.87
N LEU A 18 -6.33 -2.03 -3.49
CA LEU A 18 -4.96 -2.09 -2.96
C LEU A 18 -3.94 -1.57 -3.98
N LEU A 19 -4.09 -1.92 -5.25
CA LEU A 19 -3.17 -1.45 -6.27
C LEU A 19 -3.14 0.08 -6.32
N GLY A 20 -4.31 0.72 -6.28
CA GLY A 20 -4.40 2.17 -6.26
C GLY A 20 -3.86 2.77 -4.98
N PHE A 21 -4.25 2.23 -3.83
CA PHE A 21 -3.84 2.75 -2.53
C PHE A 21 -2.34 2.61 -2.29
N LEU A 22 -1.79 1.41 -2.49
CA LEU A 22 -0.38 1.15 -2.26
C LEU A 22 0.52 1.86 -3.26
N GLY A 23 0.05 2.02 -4.50
CA GLY A 23 0.79 2.75 -5.50
C GLY A 23 1.02 4.21 -5.10
N CYS A 24 0.07 4.81 -4.41
CA CYS A 24 0.13 6.21 -4.01
C CYS A 24 0.78 6.43 -2.64
N ASP A 25 0.62 5.50 -1.68
CA ASP A 25 0.95 5.79 -0.28
C ASP A 25 1.91 4.81 0.38
N SER A 26 2.45 3.83 -0.33
CA SER A 26 3.41 2.91 0.29
C SER A 26 4.85 3.29 -0.02
N SER A 27 5.77 2.90 0.87
CA SER A 27 7.20 2.96 0.64
C SER A 27 7.70 1.57 0.27
N LEU A 28 8.49 1.48 -0.79
CA LEU A 28 8.95 0.21 -1.33
C LEU A 28 10.46 0.14 -1.29
N TYR A 29 10.99 -0.95 -0.76
CA TYR A 29 12.41 -1.14 -0.57
C TYR A 29 12.95 -2.28 -1.45
N SER A 30 14.00 -2.00 -2.20
CA SER A 30 14.76 -2.95 -2.99
C SER A 30 16.13 -3.17 -2.32
N PRO A 31 16.73 -4.36 -2.36
CA PRO A 31 16.28 -5.58 -3.05
C PRO A 31 15.36 -6.48 -2.22
N SER A 32 14.97 -6.06 -1.00
CA SER A 32 14.20 -6.91 -0.09
C SER A 32 12.75 -7.14 -0.52
N ASN A 33 12.24 -6.40 -1.50
CA ASN A 33 10.86 -6.45 -1.98
C ASN A 33 9.83 -6.23 -0.85
N LYS A 34 10.20 -5.39 0.11
CA LYS A 34 9.33 -5.06 1.24
C LYS A 34 8.58 -3.78 0.99
N MET A 35 7.32 -3.78 1.42
CA MET A 35 6.46 -2.61 1.40
C MET A 35 6.27 -2.15 2.85
N LEU A 36 6.45 -0.84 3.08
CA LEU A 36 6.10 -0.21 4.35
C LEU A 36 4.88 0.67 4.11
N LEU A 37 3.83 0.43 4.89
CA LEU A 37 2.62 1.23 4.86
C LEU A 37 2.43 1.88 6.23
N GLU A 38 2.39 3.22 6.26
CA GLU A 38 2.14 3.99 7.48
C GLU A 38 0.97 4.93 7.22
N ILE A 39 -0.14 4.69 7.93
CA ILE A 39 -1.35 5.51 7.76
C ILE A 39 -2.01 5.75 9.11
N ALA A 40 -2.74 6.88 9.22
CA ALA A 40 -3.45 7.25 10.44
C ALA A 40 -4.84 6.61 10.52
N ASP A 41 -5.42 6.23 9.41
CA ASP A 41 -6.79 5.72 9.33
C ASP A 41 -6.81 4.22 9.62
N GLU A 42 -7.23 3.86 10.84
CA GLU A 42 -7.25 2.45 11.25
C GLU A 42 -8.19 1.58 10.41
N PRO A 43 -9.42 2.01 10.07
CA PRO A 43 -10.28 1.19 9.22
C PRO A 43 -9.64 0.81 7.89
N VAL A 44 -8.91 1.73 7.26
CA VAL A 44 -8.20 1.44 6.01
C VAL A 44 -7.04 0.48 6.25
N MET A 45 -6.27 0.69 7.34
CA MET A 45 -5.19 -0.23 7.69
C MET A 45 -5.72 -1.64 7.98
N LYS A 46 -6.85 -1.74 8.67
CA LYS A 46 -7.49 -3.01 8.97
C LYS A 46 -7.89 -3.73 7.67
N PHE A 47 -8.44 -3.00 6.72
CA PHE A 47 -8.77 -3.57 5.41
C PHE A 47 -7.53 -4.12 4.72
N CYS A 48 -6.44 -3.35 4.69
CA CYS A 48 -5.19 -3.81 4.09
C CYS A 48 -4.64 -5.03 4.80
N SER A 49 -4.71 -5.05 6.12
CA SER A 49 -4.27 -6.18 6.94
C SER A 49 -5.04 -7.45 6.60
N GLU A 50 -6.36 -7.36 6.49
CA GLU A 50 -7.20 -8.50 6.14
C GLU A 50 -6.92 -8.99 4.72
N MET A 51 -6.78 -8.08 3.77
CA MET A 51 -6.52 -8.44 2.38
C MET A 51 -5.17 -9.12 2.20
N MET A 52 -4.16 -8.67 2.92
CA MET A 52 -2.79 -9.19 2.78
C MET A 52 -2.45 -10.25 3.83
N ASP A 53 -3.40 -10.61 4.68
CA ASP A 53 -3.23 -11.61 5.74
C ASP A 53 -1.97 -11.34 6.56
N HIS A 54 -1.87 -10.14 7.11
CA HIS A 54 -0.70 -9.71 7.85
C HIS A 54 -1.10 -8.70 8.93
N ASP A 55 -0.43 -8.79 10.08
CA ASP A 55 -0.70 -7.90 11.21
C ASP A 55 -0.14 -6.50 10.99
N TYR A 56 -0.72 -5.54 11.67
CA TYR A 56 -0.21 -4.17 11.73
C TYR A 56 -0.01 -3.77 13.19
N THR A 57 0.83 -2.75 13.42
CA THR A 57 1.12 -2.25 14.75
C THR A 57 0.92 -0.75 14.83
N PRO A 58 0.52 -0.22 16.01
CA PRO A 58 0.48 1.22 16.20
C PRO A 58 1.89 1.79 16.31
N TYR A 59 2.05 3.06 15.94
CA TYR A 59 3.32 3.76 16.13
C TYR A 59 3.06 5.21 16.51
N SER A 60 4.07 5.84 17.13
CA SER A 60 4.08 7.26 17.44
C SER A 60 5.39 7.87 16.97
N LYS A 61 5.31 9.09 16.46
CA LYS A 61 6.48 9.81 15.96
C LYS A 61 6.41 11.26 16.43
N TYR A 62 7.46 11.71 17.15
CA TYR A 62 7.56 13.08 17.59
C TYR A 62 8.34 13.91 16.57
N ASP A 63 7.78 15.05 16.19
CA ASP A 63 8.42 15.97 15.27
C ASP A 63 8.87 17.23 16.04
N LYS A 64 10.18 17.39 16.19
CA LYS A 64 10.77 18.52 16.92
C LYS A 64 10.44 19.88 16.28
N ARG A 65 10.29 19.92 14.96
CA ARG A 65 10.05 21.18 14.25
C ARG A 65 8.68 21.76 14.56
N THR A 66 7.69 20.89 14.73
CA THR A 66 6.31 21.31 14.99
C THR A 66 5.87 21.11 16.43
N ASP A 67 6.72 20.46 17.26
CA ASP A 67 6.42 20.07 18.64
C ASP A 67 5.12 19.28 18.72
N LYS A 68 4.93 18.36 17.79
CA LYS A 68 3.73 17.51 17.72
C LYS A 68 4.11 16.06 17.67
N THR A 69 3.26 15.22 18.29
CA THR A 69 3.36 13.77 18.20
C THR A 69 2.31 13.28 17.21
N TYR A 70 2.75 12.56 16.19
CA TYR A 70 1.87 11.93 15.22
C TYR A 70 1.73 10.47 15.57
N THR A 71 0.49 9.97 15.54
CA THR A 71 0.20 8.57 15.80
C THR A 71 -0.46 7.96 14.57
N GLY A 72 -0.23 6.67 14.37
CA GLY A 72 -0.82 5.96 13.25
C GLY A 72 -0.57 4.48 13.37
N TYR A 73 -0.67 3.79 12.25
CA TYR A 73 -0.54 2.34 12.16
C TYR A 73 0.46 1.99 11.06
N ARG A 74 1.22 0.94 11.30
CA ARG A 74 2.33 0.54 10.44
C ARG A 74 2.25 -0.93 10.10
N MET A 75 2.52 -1.25 8.84
CA MET A 75 2.59 -2.63 8.36
C MET A 75 3.81 -2.79 7.45
N TYR A 76 4.57 -3.86 7.66
CA TYR A 76 5.61 -4.32 6.74
C TYR A 76 5.15 -5.61 6.09
N ARG A 77 5.23 -5.68 4.77
CA ARG A 77 4.81 -6.89 4.04
C ARG A 77 5.68 -7.07 2.79
N CYS A 78 6.11 -8.30 2.53
CA CYS A 78 6.80 -8.59 1.27
C CYS A 78 5.78 -8.68 0.14
N ILE A 79 5.97 -7.83 -0.88
CA ILE A 79 5.13 -7.82 -2.08
C ILE A 79 6.05 -7.71 -3.28
N THR A 80 6.40 -8.86 -3.89
CA THR A 80 7.38 -8.90 -4.97
C THR A 80 6.88 -8.22 -6.23
N ASP A 81 5.65 -8.53 -6.64
CA ASP A 81 5.13 -8.07 -7.92
C ASP A 81 4.95 -6.54 -7.99
N ILE A 82 4.38 -5.92 -6.94
CA ILE A 82 4.21 -4.47 -6.94
C ILE A 82 5.56 -3.75 -6.83
N CYS A 83 6.52 -4.33 -6.12
CA CYS A 83 7.85 -3.76 -6.02
C CYS A 83 8.56 -3.70 -7.37
N GLN A 84 8.33 -4.67 -8.24
CA GLN A 84 8.92 -4.67 -9.58
C GLN A 84 8.48 -3.47 -10.41
N TYR A 85 7.25 -2.99 -10.20
CA TYR A 85 6.75 -1.83 -10.94
C TYR A 85 7.29 -0.51 -10.40
N TYR A 86 7.51 -0.40 -9.09
CA TYR A 86 7.73 0.89 -8.46
C TYR A 86 9.10 1.10 -7.83
N THR A 87 9.88 0.05 -7.63
CA THR A 87 11.19 0.17 -6.97
C THR A 87 12.11 1.10 -7.76
N GLY A 88 12.79 2.00 -7.05
CA GLY A 88 13.70 2.95 -7.65
C GLY A 88 13.03 4.20 -8.20
N ARG A 89 11.72 4.34 -8.04
CA ARG A 89 10.97 5.50 -8.51
C ARG A 89 10.45 6.30 -7.34
N LEU A 90 10.46 7.63 -7.47
CA LEU A 90 9.78 8.50 -6.52
C LEU A 90 8.27 8.26 -6.63
N LYS A 91 7.53 8.52 -5.54
CA LYS A 91 6.07 8.34 -5.56
C LYS A 91 5.40 9.11 -6.70
N SER A 92 5.90 10.32 -6.99
CA SER A 92 5.37 11.14 -8.08
C SER A 92 5.67 10.59 -9.47
N GLU A 93 6.62 9.66 -9.59
CA GLU A 93 7.01 9.07 -10.87
C GLU A 93 6.37 7.71 -11.11
N ARG A 94 5.60 7.19 -10.15
CA ARG A 94 4.96 5.89 -10.28
C ARG A 94 3.79 5.94 -11.25
N ILE A 95 3.77 4.98 -12.17
CA ILE A 95 2.67 4.83 -13.11
C ILE A 95 1.92 3.57 -12.72
N ILE A 96 0.66 3.73 -12.29
CA ILE A 96 -0.17 2.61 -11.88
C ILE A 96 -0.52 1.79 -13.13
N PRO A 97 -0.28 0.46 -13.13
CA PRO A 97 -0.55 -0.37 -14.31
C PRO A 97 -2.05 -0.64 -14.47
N TYR A 98 -2.82 0.40 -14.73
CA TYR A 98 -4.28 0.34 -14.80
C TYR A 98 -4.78 -0.61 -15.89
N LYS A 99 -3.96 -0.85 -16.93
CA LYS A 99 -4.34 -1.76 -18.01
C LYS A 99 -4.44 -3.22 -17.57
N LEU A 100 -3.83 -3.55 -16.43
CA LEU A 100 -3.91 -4.89 -15.85
C LEU A 100 -5.14 -5.06 -14.96
N VAL A 101 -5.95 -4.00 -14.80
CA VAL A 101 -7.16 -4.03 -13.97
C VAL A 101 -8.37 -4.23 -14.88
N PRO A 102 -9.18 -5.29 -14.63
CA PRO A 102 -10.44 -5.46 -15.39
C PRO A 102 -11.35 -4.25 -15.24
N ASP A 103 -12.08 -3.92 -16.30
CA ASP A 103 -12.97 -2.75 -16.32
C ASP A 103 -14.00 -2.78 -15.17
N CYS A 104 -14.48 -3.96 -14.81
CA CYS A 104 -15.46 -4.11 -13.74
C CYS A 104 -14.90 -3.70 -12.36
N TYR A 105 -13.59 -3.64 -12.20
CA TYR A 105 -12.96 -3.24 -10.93
C TYR A 105 -12.33 -1.85 -10.98
N MET A 106 -12.46 -1.14 -12.09
CA MET A 106 -11.80 0.16 -12.27
C MET A 106 -12.23 1.20 -11.23
N SER A 107 -13.51 1.19 -10.84
CA SER A 107 -14.00 2.13 -9.82
C SER A 107 -13.31 1.92 -8.47
N PHE A 108 -12.97 0.68 -8.14
CA PHE A 108 -12.27 0.37 -6.89
C PHE A 108 -10.81 0.82 -6.94
N LEU A 109 -10.16 0.71 -8.11
CA LEU A 109 -8.83 1.25 -8.31
C LEU A 109 -8.82 2.76 -8.05
N ILE A 110 -9.77 3.47 -8.64
CA ILE A 110 -9.90 4.92 -8.50
C ILE A 110 -10.15 5.28 -7.04
N GLN A 111 -11.01 4.54 -6.35
CA GLN A 111 -11.29 4.78 -4.93
C GLN A 111 -10.02 4.63 -4.08
N GLY A 112 -9.21 3.60 -4.39
CA GLY A 112 -7.94 3.39 -3.68
C GLY A 112 -6.99 4.57 -3.85
N ILE A 113 -6.90 5.12 -5.06
CA ILE A 113 -6.09 6.30 -5.33
C ILE A 113 -6.58 7.50 -4.52
N PHE A 114 -7.89 7.72 -4.48
CA PHE A 114 -8.47 8.83 -3.72
C PHE A 114 -8.24 8.68 -2.22
N ASP A 115 -8.41 7.48 -1.68
CA ASP A 115 -8.27 7.25 -0.25
C ASP A 115 -6.82 7.41 0.22
N ALA A 116 -5.85 7.19 -0.67
CA ALA A 116 -4.43 7.33 -0.36
C ALA A 116 -3.96 8.79 -0.36
N ASP A 117 -4.68 9.66 -0.97
CA ASP A 117 -4.28 11.06 -1.15
C ASP A 117 -4.62 11.96 0.04
#